data_d11c60feb08e588d843b9d94f9523166
#
_entry.id   d11c60feb08e588d843b9d94f9523166
#
_cell.length_a   1.000
_cell.length_b   1.000
_cell.length_c   1.000
_cell.angle_alpha   90.00
_cell.angle_beta   90.00
_cell.angle_gamma   90.00
#
_symmetry.space_group_name_H-M   'P 1'
#
loop_
_entity.id
_entity.type
_entity.pdbx_description
1 polymer ?
#
loop_
_entity_poly.entity_id
_entity_poly.type
_entity_poly.pdbx_seq_one_letter_code
_entity_poly.pdbx_strand_id
1 'polypeptide(L)'
;MKRRTVKTLQLSPRMYHTLVRPKWFTKKYIENHLKEHFDFKNKSVLDFGSGTGANCSLCTPSSYLGIDPDLKRIKFAKKLYPNYNFQVFSGTEIPVEDKSVDVILVISVLHHIPPEAISTYVKEFKRILRNNGTVVAIEPCLFDHTRISNWFMERYDKGKYIRKENDYLSYFSNENFQCKVLKKFKKCFLYNELYFRANL
;
A
#
# COMPACT_ATOMS: atom_id res chain seq x y z
N MET A 1 1.44 30.88 19.92
CA MET A 1 0.67 29.73 20.43
C MET A 1 1.47 28.45 20.16
N LYS A 2 2.10 27.86 21.17
CA LYS A 2 2.92 26.64 21.01
C LYS A 2 2.01 25.45 20.74
N ARG A 3 2.07 24.85 19.56
CA ARG A 3 1.39 23.58 19.25
C ARG A 3 1.97 22.49 20.17
N ARG A 4 1.18 22.00 21.10
CA ARG A 4 1.50 20.80 21.88
C ARG A 4 1.67 19.65 20.92
N THR A 5 2.90 19.16 20.78
CA THR A 5 3.21 17.89 20.13
C THR A 5 2.60 16.78 20.98
N VAL A 6 1.43 16.30 20.59
CA VAL A 6 0.87 15.06 21.16
C VAL A 6 1.83 13.95 20.72
N LYS A 7 2.57 13.37 21.67
CA LYS A 7 3.32 12.12 21.43
C LYS A 7 2.30 11.06 21.01
N THR A 8 2.19 10.81 19.72
CA THR A 8 1.34 9.75 19.19
C THR A 8 1.89 8.43 19.71
N LEU A 9 1.08 7.74 20.52
CA LEU A 9 1.38 6.41 21.04
C LEU A 9 1.57 5.48 19.84
N GLN A 10 2.82 5.14 19.55
CA GLN A 10 3.14 4.19 18.48
C GLN A 10 2.73 2.81 18.97
N LEU A 11 1.65 2.26 18.38
CA LEU A 11 1.21 0.90 18.67
C LEU A 11 2.34 -0.09 18.36
N SER A 12 2.55 -1.07 19.25
CA SER A 12 3.49 -2.14 18.95
C SER A 12 3.06 -2.89 17.67
N PRO A 13 3.98 -3.51 16.89
CA PRO A 13 3.63 -4.25 15.68
C PRO A 13 2.56 -5.32 15.94
N ARG A 14 2.61 -5.99 17.10
CA ARG A 14 1.62 -6.97 17.52
C ARG A 14 0.24 -6.34 17.72
N MET A 15 0.15 -5.23 18.45
CA MET A 15 -1.11 -4.50 18.64
C MET A 15 -1.65 -3.96 17.32
N TYR A 16 -0.79 -3.41 16.46
CA TYR A 16 -1.18 -2.97 15.13
C TYR A 16 -1.79 -4.10 14.31
N HIS A 17 -1.13 -5.27 14.27
CA HIS A 17 -1.57 -6.44 13.51
C HIS A 17 -2.89 -7.01 14.04
N THR A 18 -3.11 -7.00 15.37
CA THR A 18 -4.31 -7.58 15.98
C THR A 18 -5.49 -6.62 16.07
N LEU A 19 -5.25 -5.32 16.28
CA LEU A 19 -6.30 -4.32 16.51
C LEU A 19 -6.62 -3.47 15.27
N VAL A 20 -5.59 -3.07 14.50
CA VAL A 20 -5.77 -2.20 13.32
C VAL A 20 -5.96 -3.02 12.04
N ARG A 21 -5.27 -4.17 11.94
CA ARG A 21 -5.37 -5.10 10.80
C ARG A 21 -5.67 -6.54 11.23
N PRO A 22 -6.76 -6.80 11.97
CA PRO A 22 -7.13 -8.17 12.29
C PRO A 22 -7.39 -8.98 11.01
N LYS A 23 -7.07 -10.27 11.01
CA LYS A 23 -7.15 -11.13 9.81
C LYS A 23 -8.51 -11.06 9.11
N TRP A 24 -9.63 -11.10 9.87
CA TRP A 24 -10.96 -11.00 9.29
C TRP A 24 -11.22 -9.69 8.56
N PHE A 25 -10.67 -8.59 9.08
CA PHE A 25 -10.79 -7.25 8.52
C PHE A 25 -9.98 -7.11 7.23
N THR A 26 -8.71 -7.55 7.25
CA THR A 26 -7.84 -7.60 6.07
C THR A 26 -8.46 -8.47 4.99
N LYS A 27 -8.98 -9.65 5.35
CA LYS A 27 -9.67 -10.55 4.41
C LYS A 27 -10.89 -9.87 3.78
N LYS A 28 -11.76 -9.25 4.58
CA LYS A 28 -13.01 -8.63 4.09
C LYS A 28 -12.75 -7.42 3.18
N TYR A 29 -11.86 -6.51 3.59
CA TYR A 29 -11.71 -5.19 2.94
C TYR A 29 -10.51 -5.07 2.00
N ILE A 30 -9.61 -6.05 1.98
CA ILE A 30 -8.42 -6.02 1.14
C ILE A 30 -8.34 -7.30 0.30
N GLU A 31 -8.14 -8.47 0.95
CA GLU A 31 -7.88 -9.71 0.22
C GLU A 31 -9.00 -10.10 -0.76
N ASN A 32 -10.27 -9.97 -0.34
CA ASN A 32 -11.40 -10.31 -1.22
C ASN A 32 -11.43 -9.42 -2.46
N HIS A 33 -11.17 -8.11 -2.30
CA HIS A 33 -11.11 -7.20 -3.45
C HIS A 33 -9.91 -7.49 -4.35
N LEU A 34 -8.75 -7.81 -3.78
CA LEU A 34 -7.59 -8.20 -4.57
C LEU A 34 -7.84 -9.48 -5.36
N LYS A 35 -8.40 -10.52 -4.73
CA LYS A 35 -8.71 -11.81 -5.37
C LYS A 35 -9.81 -11.73 -6.44
N GLU A 36 -10.69 -10.74 -6.35
CA GLU A 36 -11.75 -10.50 -7.35
C GLU A 36 -11.16 -10.13 -8.73
N HIS A 37 -9.98 -9.50 -8.73
CA HIS A 37 -9.38 -8.94 -9.95
C HIS A 37 -8.02 -9.53 -10.31
N PHE A 38 -7.32 -10.18 -9.36
CA PHE A 38 -5.95 -10.66 -9.55
C PHE A 38 -5.73 -12.05 -8.96
N ASP A 39 -5.00 -12.88 -9.72
CA ASP A 39 -4.34 -14.07 -9.20
C ASP A 39 -2.84 -13.80 -9.06
N PHE A 40 -2.33 -13.89 -7.84
CA PHE A 40 -0.93 -13.65 -7.50
C PHE A 40 -0.08 -14.92 -7.50
N LYS A 41 -0.69 -16.09 -7.76
CA LYS A 41 0.05 -17.35 -7.85
C LYS A 41 1.05 -17.31 -9.00
N ASN A 42 2.26 -17.79 -8.76
CA ASN A 42 3.34 -17.83 -9.75
C ASN A 42 3.72 -16.47 -10.36
N LYS A 43 3.35 -15.37 -9.68
CA LYS A 43 3.76 -14.01 -10.02
C LYS A 43 4.89 -13.56 -9.09
N SER A 44 5.89 -12.88 -9.65
CA SER A 44 6.88 -12.13 -8.86
C SER A 44 6.20 -10.88 -8.29
N VAL A 45 6.07 -10.81 -6.97
CA VAL A 45 5.32 -9.76 -6.28
C VAL A 45 6.21 -8.97 -5.34
N LEU A 46 6.26 -7.65 -5.53
CA LEU A 46 6.80 -6.71 -4.55
C LEU A 46 5.64 -6.09 -3.75
N ASP A 47 5.62 -6.26 -2.44
CA ASP A 47 4.68 -5.57 -1.52
C ASP A 47 5.38 -4.34 -0.93
N PHE A 48 5.14 -3.19 -1.55
CA PHE A 48 5.74 -1.91 -1.18
C PHE A 48 5.01 -1.29 0.01
N GLY A 49 5.70 -1.16 1.14
CA GLY A 49 5.09 -0.80 2.42
C GLY A 49 4.37 -1.97 3.08
N SER A 50 4.96 -3.17 3.01
CA SER A 50 4.36 -4.45 3.48
C SER A 50 3.98 -4.46 4.96
N GLY A 51 4.53 -3.57 5.75
CA GLY A 51 4.26 -3.47 7.18
C GLY A 51 4.55 -4.77 7.93
N THR A 52 3.52 -5.33 8.54
CA THR A 52 3.58 -6.61 9.28
C THR A 52 3.36 -7.84 8.41
N GLY A 53 3.37 -7.70 7.07
CA GLY A 53 3.22 -8.80 6.12
C GLY A 53 1.79 -9.30 5.93
N ALA A 54 0.78 -8.49 6.23
CA ALA A 54 -0.62 -8.94 6.25
C ALA A 54 -1.13 -9.47 4.89
N ASN A 55 -0.52 -9.05 3.77
CA ASN A 55 -0.94 -9.44 2.42
C ASN A 55 -0.13 -10.62 1.83
N CYS A 56 0.96 -11.06 2.49
CA CYS A 56 1.88 -12.05 1.91
C CYS A 56 1.20 -13.39 1.57
N SER A 57 0.18 -13.79 2.34
CA SER A 57 -0.57 -15.05 2.11
C SER A 57 -1.34 -15.11 0.79
N LEU A 58 -1.46 -13.99 0.06
CA LEU A 58 -2.01 -13.93 -1.29
C LEU A 58 -1.05 -14.48 -2.34
N CYS A 59 0.24 -14.53 -2.03
CA CYS A 59 1.33 -14.77 -2.97
C CYS A 59 2.02 -16.11 -2.68
N THR A 60 2.76 -16.61 -3.68
CA THR A 60 3.67 -17.75 -3.48
C THR A 60 4.89 -17.27 -2.68
N PRO A 61 5.29 -17.96 -1.58
CA PRO A 61 6.37 -17.50 -0.71
C PRO A 61 7.70 -17.22 -1.43
N SER A 62 8.10 -18.09 -2.38
CA SER A 62 9.35 -17.95 -3.13
C SER A 62 9.37 -16.78 -4.12
N SER A 63 8.20 -16.24 -4.47
CA SER A 63 8.05 -15.17 -5.47
C SER A 63 7.57 -13.86 -4.84
N TYR A 64 7.64 -13.74 -3.50
CA TYR A 64 7.21 -12.57 -2.76
C TYR A 64 8.38 -11.87 -2.07
N LEU A 65 8.41 -10.55 -2.19
CA LEU A 65 9.27 -9.67 -1.41
C LEU A 65 8.44 -8.54 -0.79
N GLY A 66 8.41 -8.48 0.54
CA GLY A 66 7.83 -7.35 1.27
C GLY A 66 8.89 -6.36 1.70
N ILE A 67 8.71 -5.07 1.42
CA ILE A 67 9.62 -4.02 1.89
C ILE A 67 8.87 -2.97 2.72
N ASP A 68 9.49 -2.50 3.80
CA ASP A 68 8.92 -1.46 4.68
C ASP A 68 10.07 -0.74 5.42
N PRO A 69 10.00 0.57 5.67
CA PRO A 69 11.04 1.30 6.40
C PRO A 69 11.09 0.98 7.90
N ASP A 70 10.03 0.42 8.47
CA ASP A 70 9.96 0.11 9.90
C ASP A 70 10.59 -1.25 10.23
N LEU A 71 11.83 -1.22 10.75
CA LEU A 71 12.55 -2.41 11.19
C LEU A 71 11.75 -3.30 12.17
N LYS A 72 10.93 -2.68 13.06
CA LYS A 72 10.15 -3.45 14.05
C LYS A 72 9.04 -4.23 13.36
N ARG A 73 8.38 -3.63 12.35
CA ARG A 73 7.36 -4.30 11.54
C ARG A 73 7.96 -5.43 10.73
N ILE A 74 9.10 -5.21 10.08
CA ILE A 74 9.79 -6.25 9.30
C ILE A 74 10.24 -7.42 10.19
N LYS A 75 10.83 -7.15 11.38
CA LYS A 75 11.18 -8.22 12.32
C LYS A 75 9.95 -9.03 12.75
N PHE A 76 8.82 -8.36 12.96
CA PHE A 76 7.56 -9.02 13.31
C PHE A 76 7.02 -9.87 12.14
N ALA A 77 7.05 -9.33 10.90
CA ALA A 77 6.62 -10.03 9.70
C ALA A 77 7.43 -11.30 9.46
N LYS A 78 8.77 -11.24 9.55
CA LYS A 78 9.66 -12.41 9.44
C LYS A 78 9.35 -13.49 10.48
N LYS A 79 9.03 -13.09 11.71
CA LYS A 79 8.65 -14.04 12.76
C LYS A 79 7.28 -14.70 12.49
N LEU A 80 6.33 -13.93 11.97
CA LEU A 80 4.95 -14.40 11.74
C LEU A 80 4.84 -15.25 10.47
N TYR A 81 5.65 -14.92 9.44
CA TYR A 81 5.64 -15.54 8.11
C TYR A 81 7.06 -15.97 7.69
N PRO A 82 7.66 -16.99 8.34
CA PRO A 82 9.07 -17.33 8.16
C PRO A 82 9.43 -17.81 6.74
N ASN A 83 8.46 -18.25 5.97
CA ASN A 83 8.66 -18.72 4.59
C ASN A 83 8.63 -17.60 3.55
N TYR A 84 8.33 -16.36 3.96
CA TYR A 84 8.25 -15.21 3.06
C TYR A 84 9.45 -14.28 3.23
N ASN A 85 9.84 -13.62 2.16
CA ASN A 85 10.94 -12.67 2.17
C ASN A 85 10.46 -11.27 2.57
N PHE A 86 11.13 -10.68 3.57
CA PHE A 86 10.89 -9.31 4.00
C PHE A 86 12.21 -8.56 4.17
N GLN A 87 12.25 -7.29 3.77
CA GLN A 87 13.46 -6.47 3.85
C GLN A 87 13.13 -5.06 4.36
N VAL A 88 14.02 -4.52 5.19
CA VAL A 88 13.95 -3.10 5.58
C VAL A 88 14.40 -2.26 4.40
N PHE A 89 13.59 -1.28 4.02
CA PHE A 89 13.88 -0.38 2.93
C PHE A 89 13.40 1.04 3.24
N SER A 90 14.30 2.00 3.21
CA SER A 90 14.02 3.43 3.46
C SER A 90 14.63 4.35 2.40
N GLY A 91 15.18 3.79 1.33
CA GLY A 91 15.79 4.53 0.23
C GLY A 91 14.80 4.93 -0.86
N THR A 92 15.33 5.44 -1.96
CA THR A 92 14.59 5.78 -3.18
C THR A 92 14.78 4.74 -4.28
N GLU A 93 15.94 4.10 -4.35
CA GLU A 93 16.26 3.03 -5.30
C GLU A 93 15.88 1.68 -4.68
N ILE A 94 14.85 1.04 -5.24
CA ILE A 94 14.33 -0.23 -4.75
C ILE A 94 15.34 -1.36 -5.07
N PRO A 95 15.77 -2.18 -4.08
CA PRO A 95 16.81 -3.20 -4.27
C PRO A 95 16.27 -4.44 -5.00
N VAL A 96 15.78 -4.22 -6.21
CA VAL A 96 15.19 -5.23 -7.11
C VAL A 96 15.69 -4.96 -8.52
N GLU A 97 16.02 -6.03 -9.25
CA GLU A 97 16.49 -5.93 -10.62
C GLU A 97 15.45 -5.32 -11.57
N ASP A 98 15.92 -4.69 -12.64
CA ASP A 98 15.08 -4.14 -13.69
C ASP A 98 14.22 -5.25 -14.32
N LYS A 99 12.97 -4.91 -14.64
CA LYS A 99 12.03 -5.79 -15.35
C LYS A 99 11.92 -7.20 -14.79
N SER A 100 11.95 -7.33 -13.45
CA SER A 100 11.93 -8.62 -12.74
C SER A 100 10.62 -8.90 -12.00
N VAL A 101 9.77 -7.88 -11.81
CA VAL A 101 8.53 -7.94 -11.03
C VAL A 101 7.30 -7.96 -11.94
N ASP A 102 6.36 -8.87 -11.67
CA ASP A 102 5.07 -8.92 -12.39
C ASP A 102 4.05 -7.97 -11.77
N VAL A 103 4.03 -7.88 -10.42
CA VAL A 103 3.04 -7.10 -9.68
C VAL A 103 3.68 -6.35 -8.53
N ILE A 104 3.37 -5.07 -8.41
CA ILE A 104 3.67 -4.27 -7.22
C ILE A 104 2.38 -4.02 -6.45
N LEU A 105 2.32 -4.46 -5.20
CA LEU A 105 1.23 -4.14 -4.27
C LEU A 105 1.56 -2.86 -3.50
N VAL A 106 0.60 -1.93 -3.46
CA VAL A 106 0.70 -0.67 -2.71
C VAL A 106 -0.59 -0.49 -1.91
N ILE A 107 -0.58 -0.95 -0.65
CA ILE A 107 -1.80 -1.02 0.17
C ILE A 107 -1.71 -0.08 1.38
N SER A 108 -2.38 1.05 1.31
CA SER A 108 -2.38 2.10 2.33
C SER A 108 -0.97 2.62 2.62
N VAL A 109 -0.26 3.05 1.57
CA VAL A 109 1.14 3.51 1.62
C VAL A 109 1.32 4.93 1.08
N LEU A 110 0.74 5.25 -0.10
CA LEU A 110 1.01 6.51 -0.79
C LEU A 110 0.58 7.75 0.02
N HIS A 111 -0.46 7.62 0.85
CA HIS A 111 -0.92 8.70 1.73
C HIS A 111 0.04 9.01 2.90
N HIS A 112 1.10 8.23 3.08
CA HIS A 112 2.21 8.53 3.99
C HIS A 112 3.39 9.22 3.28
N ILE A 113 3.42 9.20 1.96
CA ILE A 113 4.53 9.71 1.14
C ILE A 113 4.20 11.14 0.68
N PRO A 114 5.12 12.11 0.90
CA PRO A 114 4.92 13.47 0.44
C PRO A 114 4.86 13.54 -1.09
N PRO A 115 4.10 14.49 -1.67
CA PRO A 115 3.86 14.57 -3.12
C PRO A 115 5.13 14.54 -3.96
N GLU A 116 6.15 15.26 -3.54
CA GLU A 116 7.43 15.38 -4.23
C GLU A 116 8.22 14.08 -4.32
N ALA A 117 8.00 13.15 -3.39
CA ALA A 117 8.70 11.86 -3.36
C ALA A 117 7.96 10.76 -4.14
N ILE A 118 6.65 10.88 -4.40
CA ILE A 118 5.88 9.83 -5.08
C ILE A 118 6.39 9.59 -6.50
N SER A 119 6.66 10.64 -7.28
CA SER A 119 7.14 10.49 -8.66
C SER A 119 8.44 9.70 -8.73
N THR A 120 9.32 9.83 -7.74
CA THR A 120 10.55 9.02 -7.66
C THR A 120 10.23 7.54 -7.52
N TYR A 121 9.30 7.18 -6.62
CA TYR A 121 8.88 5.79 -6.45
C TYR A 121 8.15 5.24 -7.67
N VAL A 122 7.31 6.04 -8.34
CA VAL A 122 6.61 5.59 -9.56
C VAL A 122 7.60 5.32 -10.69
N LYS A 123 8.68 6.10 -10.83
CA LYS A 123 9.78 5.82 -11.76
C LYS A 123 10.49 4.51 -11.42
N GLU A 124 10.74 4.25 -10.14
CA GLU A 124 11.30 2.98 -9.70
C GLU A 124 10.36 1.81 -9.97
N PHE A 125 9.05 1.98 -9.74
CA PHE A 125 8.06 0.96 -10.10
C PHE A 125 8.12 0.64 -11.60
N LYS A 126 8.26 1.67 -12.44
CA LYS A 126 8.41 1.49 -13.89
C LYS A 126 9.69 0.74 -14.25
N ARG A 127 10.80 1.03 -13.56
CA ARG A 127 12.09 0.36 -13.78
C ARG A 127 12.02 -1.13 -13.51
N ILE A 128 11.47 -1.52 -12.34
CA ILE A 128 11.47 -2.90 -11.87
C ILE A 128 10.35 -3.77 -12.46
N LEU A 129 9.25 -3.17 -12.94
CA LEU A 129 8.14 -3.90 -13.55
C LEU A 129 8.54 -4.45 -14.92
N ARG A 130 8.12 -5.69 -15.19
CA ARG A 130 8.15 -6.28 -16.54
C ARG A 130 7.24 -5.48 -17.48
N ASN A 131 7.43 -5.64 -18.80
CA ASN A 131 6.68 -4.89 -19.83
C ASN A 131 5.15 -5.01 -19.70
N ASN A 132 4.63 -6.11 -19.18
CA ASN A 132 3.20 -6.33 -18.90
C ASN A 132 2.91 -6.30 -17.39
N GLY A 133 3.80 -5.70 -16.61
CA GLY A 133 3.66 -5.61 -15.17
C GLY A 133 2.61 -4.58 -14.74
N THR A 134 2.12 -4.72 -13.52
CA THR A 134 1.07 -3.86 -13.00
C THR A 134 1.35 -3.42 -11.56
N VAL A 135 1.01 -2.17 -11.26
CA VAL A 135 0.84 -1.71 -9.89
C VAL A 135 -0.62 -1.88 -9.48
N VAL A 136 -0.85 -2.49 -8.34
CA VAL A 136 -2.16 -2.69 -7.73
C VAL A 136 -2.21 -1.93 -6.43
N ALA A 137 -3.05 -0.91 -6.36
CA ALA A 137 -3.11 -0.01 -5.21
C ALA A 137 -4.49 0.06 -4.57
N ILE A 138 -4.52 0.05 -3.22
CA ILE A 138 -5.70 0.40 -2.41
C ILE A 138 -5.27 1.49 -1.45
N GLU A 139 -5.86 2.68 -1.58
CA GLU A 139 -5.46 3.86 -0.81
C GLU A 139 -6.67 4.59 -0.22
N PRO A 140 -6.53 5.15 1.00
CA PRO A 140 -7.50 6.12 1.51
C PRO A 140 -7.69 7.26 0.52
N CYS A 141 -8.94 7.63 0.22
CA CYS A 141 -9.24 8.61 -0.81
C CYS A 141 -10.34 9.58 -0.39
N LEU A 142 -10.15 10.86 -0.67
CA LEU A 142 -11.16 11.89 -0.45
C LEU A 142 -12.16 11.87 -1.62
N PHE A 143 -13.44 11.54 -1.34
CA PHE A 143 -14.51 11.56 -2.32
C PHE A 143 -15.35 12.85 -2.22
N ASP A 144 -15.67 13.49 -3.33
CA ASP A 144 -16.30 14.82 -3.36
C ASP A 144 -17.64 14.89 -2.59
N HIS A 145 -18.40 13.80 -2.52
CA HIS A 145 -19.74 13.78 -1.90
C HIS A 145 -19.78 13.16 -0.49
N THR A 146 -18.62 12.98 0.17
CA THR A 146 -18.53 12.30 1.47
C THR A 146 -17.87 13.16 2.55
N ARG A 147 -18.43 14.37 2.81
CA ARG A 147 -17.84 15.37 3.72
C ARG A 147 -17.51 14.81 5.12
N ILE A 148 -18.43 14.02 5.71
CA ILE A 148 -18.22 13.44 7.06
C ILE A 148 -17.07 12.43 7.04
N SER A 149 -17.01 11.55 6.04
CA SER A 149 -15.92 10.58 5.87
C SER A 149 -14.59 11.29 5.64
N ASN A 150 -14.55 12.30 4.77
CA ASN A 150 -13.34 13.07 4.49
C ASN A 150 -12.83 13.76 5.75
N TRP A 151 -13.70 14.48 6.47
CA TRP A 151 -13.35 15.12 7.74
C TRP A 151 -12.81 14.11 8.77
N PHE A 152 -13.46 12.94 8.88
CA PHE A 152 -13.01 11.88 9.79
C PHE A 152 -11.60 11.37 9.40
N MET A 153 -11.38 11.11 8.13
CA MET A 153 -10.09 10.62 7.62
C MET A 153 -8.99 11.66 7.82
N GLU A 154 -9.21 12.92 7.44
CA GLU A 154 -8.25 14.01 7.62
C GLU A 154 -7.91 14.26 9.12
N ARG A 155 -8.86 14.00 10.02
CA ARG A 155 -8.68 14.25 11.47
C ARG A 155 -7.99 13.11 12.20
N TYR A 156 -8.26 11.87 11.82
CA TYR A 156 -7.88 10.68 12.59
C TYR A 156 -6.92 9.74 11.87
N ASP A 157 -6.75 9.83 10.54
CA ASP A 157 -5.73 9.07 9.84
C ASP A 157 -4.32 9.58 10.19
N LYS A 158 -3.37 8.66 10.22
CA LYS A 158 -1.95 8.97 10.45
C LYS A 158 -1.23 9.37 9.16
N GLY A 159 -1.83 9.14 8.02
CA GLY A 159 -1.35 9.58 6.71
C GLY A 159 -1.58 11.08 6.56
N LYS A 160 -0.50 11.81 6.26
CA LYS A 160 -0.55 13.27 6.13
C LYS A 160 -1.07 13.73 4.76
N TYR A 161 -1.11 12.83 3.80
CA TYR A 161 -1.29 13.15 2.38
C TYR A 161 -2.37 12.30 1.72
N ILE A 162 -3.54 12.18 2.37
CA ILE A 162 -4.71 11.58 1.73
C ILE A 162 -5.12 12.48 0.56
N ARG A 163 -5.34 11.89 -0.62
CA ARG A 163 -5.57 12.59 -1.87
C ARG A 163 -6.92 12.23 -2.46
N LYS A 164 -7.32 13.05 -3.44
CA LYS A 164 -8.42 12.69 -4.34
C LYS A 164 -7.95 11.67 -5.38
N GLU A 165 -8.92 11.04 -6.03
CA GLU A 165 -8.68 10.03 -7.08
C GLU A 165 -7.73 10.53 -8.18
N ASN A 166 -8.07 11.69 -8.77
CA ASN A 166 -7.27 12.25 -9.87
C ASN A 166 -5.82 12.51 -9.47
N ASP A 167 -5.57 12.91 -8.22
CA ASP A 167 -4.22 13.15 -7.73
C ASP A 167 -3.41 11.84 -7.64
N TYR A 168 -4.03 10.75 -7.13
CA TYR A 168 -3.36 9.44 -7.14
C TYR A 168 -3.06 8.95 -8.54
N LEU A 169 -4.05 8.99 -9.44
CA LEU A 169 -3.89 8.48 -10.81
C LEU A 169 -2.88 9.30 -11.62
N SER A 170 -2.82 10.63 -11.40
CA SER A 170 -1.90 11.51 -12.13
C SER A 170 -0.42 11.16 -11.90
N TYR A 171 -0.03 10.71 -10.71
CA TYR A 171 1.35 10.28 -10.46
C TYR A 171 1.79 9.13 -11.37
N PHE A 172 0.88 8.22 -11.66
CA PHE A 172 1.14 7.08 -12.54
C PHE A 172 0.99 7.46 -14.01
N SER A 173 -0.06 8.18 -14.38
CA SER A 173 -0.28 8.57 -15.78
C SER A 173 0.82 9.51 -16.31
N ASN A 174 1.39 10.37 -15.47
CA ASN A 174 2.53 11.22 -15.83
C ASN A 174 3.81 10.43 -16.14
N GLU A 175 3.91 9.20 -15.66
CA GLU A 175 4.99 8.25 -15.98
C GLU A 175 4.58 7.21 -17.04
N ASN A 176 3.50 7.50 -17.80
CA ASN A 176 2.99 6.69 -18.91
C ASN A 176 2.35 5.34 -18.48
N PHE A 177 1.88 5.21 -17.24
CA PHE A 177 1.04 4.08 -16.87
C PHE A 177 -0.40 4.30 -17.33
N GLN A 178 -1.04 3.22 -17.78
CA GLN A 178 -2.48 3.17 -18.04
C GLN A 178 -3.24 2.85 -16.76
N CYS A 179 -3.90 3.84 -16.19
CA CYS A 179 -4.63 3.71 -14.95
C CYS A 179 -6.08 3.30 -15.15
N LYS A 180 -6.57 2.37 -14.31
CA LYS A 180 -7.99 1.96 -14.26
C LYS A 180 -8.45 1.86 -12.82
N VAL A 181 -9.49 2.63 -12.47
CA VAL A 181 -10.19 2.46 -11.19
C VAL A 181 -11.00 1.17 -11.26
N LEU A 182 -10.77 0.28 -10.30
CA LEU A 182 -11.45 -1.00 -10.19
C LEU A 182 -12.66 -0.90 -9.25
N LYS A 183 -12.49 -0.17 -8.11
CA LYS A 183 -13.56 -0.03 -7.13
C LYS A 183 -13.37 1.20 -6.24
N LYS A 184 -14.47 1.82 -5.84
CA LYS A 184 -14.57 2.78 -4.75
C LYS A 184 -15.43 2.14 -3.67
N PHE A 185 -14.94 2.06 -2.43
CA PHE A 185 -15.70 1.42 -1.36
C PHE A 185 -15.44 2.08 -0.01
N LYS A 186 -16.27 1.74 0.96
CA LYS A 186 -16.11 2.21 2.34
C LYS A 186 -15.68 1.08 3.26
N LYS A 187 -14.71 1.37 4.08
CA LYS A 187 -14.26 0.52 5.17
C LYS A 187 -14.83 1.09 6.49
N CYS A 188 -15.57 0.28 7.24
CA CYS A 188 -16.22 0.71 8.48
C CYS A 188 -17.05 2.01 8.34
N PHE A 189 -17.86 2.14 7.31
CA PHE A 189 -18.81 3.24 7.02
C PHE A 189 -18.19 4.63 6.79
N LEU A 190 -17.08 4.97 7.45
CA LEU A 190 -16.49 6.32 7.42
C LEU A 190 -15.16 6.40 6.67
N TYR A 191 -14.55 5.27 6.30
CA TYR A 191 -13.24 5.27 5.70
C TYR A 191 -13.31 4.93 4.21
N ASN A 192 -13.15 5.93 3.36
CA ASN A 192 -13.21 5.77 1.91
C ASN A 192 -11.92 5.17 1.37
N GLU A 193 -12.03 4.21 0.47
CA GLU A 193 -10.91 3.54 -0.17
C GLU A 193 -11.07 3.58 -1.69
N LEU A 194 -9.98 3.90 -2.38
CA LEU A 194 -9.83 3.82 -3.82
C LEU A 194 -9.00 2.59 -4.17
N TYR A 195 -9.56 1.72 -4.98
CA TYR A 195 -8.88 0.56 -5.53
C TYR A 195 -8.65 0.78 -7.02
N PHE A 196 -7.40 0.81 -7.45
CA PHE A 196 -7.04 1.00 -8.86
C PHE A 196 -5.85 0.13 -9.25
N ARG A 197 -5.68 -0.04 -10.55
CA ARG A 197 -4.48 -0.61 -11.15
C ARG A 197 -3.84 0.40 -12.10
N ALA A 198 -2.51 0.30 -12.23
CA ALA A 198 -1.73 1.05 -13.22
C ALA A 198 -0.83 0.05 -13.97
N ASN A 199 -1.05 -0.09 -15.27
CA ASN A 199 -0.31 -1.00 -16.17
C ASN A 199 0.76 -0.22 -16.95
N LEU A 200 1.89 -0.87 -17.23
CA LEU A 200 2.85 -0.38 -18.23
C LEU A 200 2.34 -0.61 -19.63
#